data_696d820e445f061909da0e13110662d6
#
_entry.id   696d820e445f061909da0e13110662d6
#
_cell.length_a   1.000
_cell.length_b   1.000
_cell.length_c   1.000
_cell.angle_alpha   90.00
_cell.angle_beta   90.00
_cell.angle_gamma   90.00
#
_symmetry.space_group_name_H-M   'P 1'
#
loop_
_entity.id
_entity.type
_entity.pdbx_description
1 polymer ?
#
loop_
_entity_poly.entity_id
_entity_poly.type
_entity_poly.pdbx_seq_one_letter_code
_entity_poly.pdbx_strand_id
1 'polypeptide(L)'
;MKKLFLFLLVLGQISLKAQNVDQEKSKVNFEISNLGFNTVEGSFSGLNGKLYLNMDAVHKSILKVCLEVNSIETGIAKRDDHLKSEDFFWAEKHPQICFNGDKFKYLGDNRWQVSGYLNIRGIKKYITVALVYKDDILECEFKLNRFDYELGTDISTFTAGEEVEIKVHLEKKAA
;
A
#
# COMPACT_ATOMS: atom_id res chain seq x y z
N MET A 1 -15.50 49.83 -41.14
CA MET A 1 -16.08 48.62 -40.54
C MET A 1 -14.91 47.74 -40.08
N LYS A 2 -14.57 47.77 -38.76
CA LYS A 2 -13.47 46.97 -38.17
C LYS A 2 -14.08 45.66 -37.69
N LYS A 3 -13.69 44.54 -38.31
CA LYS A 3 -14.09 43.18 -37.82
C LYS A 3 -13.21 42.81 -36.66
N LEU A 4 -13.79 42.76 -35.44
CA LEU A 4 -13.17 42.27 -34.21
C LEU A 4 -13.18 40.73 -34.27
N PHE A 5 -12.01 40.12 -34.45
CA PHE A 5 -11.83 38.67 -34.36
C PHE A 5 -11.67 38.29 -32.86
N LEU A 6 -12.75 37.76 -32.32
CA LEU A 6 -12.75 37.22 -30.95
C LEU A 6 -12.06 35.84 -30.94
N PHE A 7 -10.80 35.77 -30.51
CA PHE A 7 -10.05 34.54 -30.37
C PHE A 7 -10.50 33.83 -29.07
N LEU A 8 -11.37 32.84 -29.23
CA LEU A 8 -11.86 32.05 -28.10
C LEU A 8 -10.74 31.07 -27.66
N LEU A 9 -10.03 31.42 -26.59
CA LEU A 9 -9.01 30.58 -25.98
C LEU A 9 -9.70 29.45 -25.21
N VAL A 10 -9.84 28.28 -25.83
CA VAL A 10 -10.32 27.08 -25.17
C VAL A 10 -9.19 26.57 -24.26
N LEU A 11 -9.21 26.97 -23.00
CA LEU A 11 -8.38 26.36 -21.96
C LEU A 11 -8.89 24.93 -21.72
N GLY A 12 -8.29 23.96 -22.41
CA GLY A 12 -8.47 22.56 -22.13
C GLY A 12 -8.07 22.29 -20.66
N GLN A 13 -9.04 22.04 -19.81
CA GLN A 13 -8.79 21.57 -18.46
C GLN A 13 -8.22 20.15 -18.55
N ILE A 14 -6.90 20.03 -18.41
CA ILE A 14 -6.25 18.74 -18.22
C ILE A 14 -6.65 18.26 -16.82
N SER A 15 -7.71 17.45 -16.76
CA SER A 15 -8.11 16.77 -15.54
C SER A 15 -7.03 15.73 -15.23
N LEU A 16 -6.18 16.03 -14.25
CA LEU A 16 -5.22 15.09 -13.68
C LEU A 16 -6.00 13.96 -12.99
N LYS A 17 -6.37 12.94 -13.74
CA LYS A 17 -6.97 11.72 -13.16
C LYS A 17 -5.89 10.98 -12.42
N ALA A 18 -5.96 10.96 -11.08
CA ALA A 18 -5.24 9.97 -10.29
C ALA A 18 -5.63 8.58 -10.82
N GLN A 19 -4.65 7.83 -11.32
CA GLN A 19 -4.93 6.57 -11.98
C GLN A 19 -5.12 5.48 -10.94
N ASN A 20 -6.05 4.58 -11.21
CA ASN A 20 -6.33 3.46 -10.33
C ASN A 20 -5.19 2.43 -10.37
N VAL A 21 -4.97 1.78 -9.23
CA VAL A 21 -4.10 0.62 -9.12
C VAL A 21 -4.73 -0.55 -9.88
N ASP A 22 -3.93 -1.30 -10.63
CA ASP A 22 -4.35 -2.54 -11.27
C ASP A 22 -4.39 -3.65 -10.23
N GLN A 23 -5.60 -4.11 -9.89
CA GLN A 23 -5.83 -5.09 -8.83
C GLN A 23 -5.28 -6.49 -9.14
N GLU A 24 -5.22 -6.86 -10.42
CA GLU A 24 -4.79 -8.19 -10.84
C GLU A 24 -3.26 -8.31 -10.85
N LYS A 25 -2.59 -7.20 -11.13
CA LYS A 25 -1.13 -7.14 -11.23
C LYS A 25 -0.45 -6.66 -9.96
N SER A 26 -1.20 -6.08 -9.03
CA SER A 26 -0.67 -5.55 -7.77
C SER A 26 -0.78 -6.56 -6.63
N LYS A 27 0.28 -6.65 -5.82
CA LYS A 27 0.38 -7.62 -4.73
C LYS A 27 1.18 -7.07 -3.56
N VAL A 28 0.81 -7.47 -2.35
CA VAL A 28 1.63 -7.33 -1.15
C VAL A 28 2.05 -8.72 -0.70
N ASN A 29 3.35 -8.96 -0.60
CA ASN A 29 3.90 -10.16 0.01
C ASN A 29 4.42 -9.81 1.41
N PHE A 30 4.43 -10.79 2.29
CA PHE A 30 5.03 -10.65 3.61
C PHE A 30 5.76 -11.91 4.02
N GLU A 31 6.76 -11.74 4.86
CA GLU A 31 7.55 -12.81 5.45
C GLU A 31 7.67 -12.57 6.96
N ILE A 32 7.55 -13.65 7.74
CA ILE A 32 7.71 -13.62 9.19
C ILE A 32 8.43 -14.89 9.66
N SER A 33 9.34 -14.76 10.62
CA SER A 33 9.99 -15.92 11.23
C SER A 33 9.00 -16.79 12.00
N ASN A 34 9.18 -18.12 11.92
CA ASN A 34 8.31 -19.11 12.55
C ASN A 34 9.16 -20.16 13.22
N LEU A 35 8.85 -20.47 14.50
CA LEU A 35 9.57 -21.44 15.33
C LEU A 35 11.09 -21.21 15.37
N GLY A 36 11.52 -19.96 15.22
CA GLY A 36 12.89 -19.52 15.32
C GLY A 36 13.82 -19.87 14.15
N PHE A 37 13.43 -20.78 13.25
CA PHE A 37 14.27 -21.27 12.14
C PHE A 37 13.53 -21.43 10.80
N ASN A 38 12.22 -21.35 10.78
CA ASN A 38 11.41 -21.36 9.58
C ASN A 38 10.95 -19.95 9.23
N THR A 39 10.49 -19.76 8.00
CA THR A 39 9.81 -18.56 7.53
C THR A 39 8.41 -18.93 7.06
N VAL A 40 7.43 -18.15 7.47
CA VAL A 40 6.09 -18.17 6.87
C VAL A 40 6.05 -17.03 5.86
N GLU A 41 5.78 -17.39 4.62
CA GLU A 41 5.46 -16.47 3.55
C GLU A 41 3.96 -16.37 3.36
N GLY A 42 3.48 -15.20 3.00
CA GLY A 42 2.10 -14.99 2.64
C GLY A 42 1.91 -13.78 1.74
N SER A 43 0.69 -13.60 1.29
CA SER A 43 0.37 -12.48 0.41
C SER A 43 -1.05 -11.99 0.60
N PHE A 44 -1.26 -10.74 0.17
CA PHE A 44 -2.57 -10.14 -0.04
C PHE A 44 -2.71 -9.73 -1.49
N SER A 45 -3.91 -9.87 -2.02
CA SER A 45 -4.31 -9.46 -3.37
C SER A 45 -5.43 -8.42 -3.32
N GLY A 46 -5.97 -8.05 -4.48
CA GLY A 46 -7.13 -7.15 -4.56
C GLY A 46 -6.82 -5.72 -4.12
N LEU A 47 -5.57 -5.25 -4.28
CA LEU A 47 -5.21 -3.89 -3.97
C LEU A 47 -6.00 -2.92 -4.84
N ASN A 48 -6.54 -1.90 -4.21
CA ASN A 48 -7.27 -0.84 -4.89
C ASN A 48 -6.81 0.52 -4.36
N GLY A 49 -7.01 1.55 -5.17
CA GLY A 49 -6.65 2.90 -4.74
C GLY A 49 -6.19 3.81 -5.86
N LYS A 50 -5.49 4.87 -5.45
CA LYS A 50 -5.01 5.93 -6.33
C LYS A 50 -3.50 6.08 -6.20
N LEU A 51 -2.81 6.02 -7.32
CA LEU A 51 -1.37 6.25 -7.43
C LEU A 51 -1.13 7.36 -8.46
N TYR A 52 -0.54 8.46 -8.02
CA TYR A 52 -0.05 9.53 -8.86
C TYR A 52 1.17 10.17 -8.21
N LEU A 53 2.34 9.98 -8.78
CA LEU A 53 3.57 10.62 -8.33
C LEU A 53 4.04 11.62 -9.39
N ASN A 54 4.28 12.85 -8.98
CA ASN A 54 4.68 13.94 -9.87
C ASN A 54 6.00 14.56 -9.38
N MET A 55 7.06 14.37 -10.16
CA MET A 55 8.42 14.87 -9.83
C MET A 55 8.51 16.40 -9.88
N ASP A 56 7.78 17.03 -10.81
CA ASP A 56 7.82 18.49 -11.02
C ASP A 56 6.93 19.24 -10.03
N ALA A 57 5.90 18.56 -9.51
CA ALA A 57 4.95 19.11 -8.55
C ALA A 57 4.65 18.08 -7.45
N VAL A 58 5.65 17.80 -6.62
CA VAL A 58 5.63 16.77 -5.55
C VAL A 58 4.40 16.92 -4.64
N HIS A 59 3.97 18.16 -4.35
CA HIS A 59 2.78 18.45 -3.54
C HIS A 59 1.45 17.99 -4.16
N LYS A 60 1.44 17.63 -5.45
CA LYS A 60 0.27 17.07 -6.15
C LYS A 60 0.26 15.55 -6.16
N SER A 61 1.31 14.91 -5.61
CA SER A 61 1.39 13.45 -5.55
C SER A 61 0.31 12.86 -4.65
N ILE A 62 -0.18 11.69 -5.02
CA ILE A 62 -1.22 10.93 -4.30
C ILE A 62 -0.78 9.47 -4.25
N LEU A 63 -0.81 8.89 -3.05
CA LEU A 63 -0.68 7.45 -2.82
C LEU A 63 -1.68 7.07 -1.74
N LYS A 64 -2.80 6.50 -2.14
CA LYS A 64 -3.85 6.01 -1.25
C LYS A 64 -4.25 4.63 -1.73
N VAL A 65 -3.91 3.62 -0.96
CA VAL A 65 -4.14 2.22 -1.34
C VAL A 65 -4.73 1.44 -0.17
N CYS A 66 -5.64 0.55 -0.48
CA CYS A 66 -6.22 -0.41 0.45
C CYS A 66 -6.13 -1.82 -0.16
N LEU A 67 -6.07 -2.82 0.71
CA LEU A 67 -6.22 -4.22 0.37
C LEU A 67 -7.28 -4.86 1.27
N GLU A 68 -7.86 -5.96 0.79
CA GLU A 68 -8.86 -6.72 1.54
C GLU A 68 -8.17 -7.75 2.45
N VAL A 69 -8.47 -7.72 3.75
CA VAL A 69 -7.92 -8.69 4.72
C VAL A 69 -8.29 -10.13 4.35
N ASN A 70 -9.49 -10.34 3.81
CA ASN A 70 -9.96 -11.67 3.39
C ASN A 70 -9.17 -12.29 2.24
N SER A 71 -8.34 -11.51 1.54
CA SER A 71 -7.48 -11.98 0.45
C SER A 71 -6.18 -12.62 0.94
N ILE A 72 -5.96 -12.69 2.24
CA ILE A 72 -4.74 -13.29 2.81
C ILE A 72 -4.60 -14.75 2.42
N GLU A 73 -3.41 -15.11 1.96
CA GLU A 73 -3.05 -16.47 1.57
C GLU A 73 -1.63 -16.77 2.05
N THR A 74 -1.48 -17.87 2.77
CA THR A 74 -0.18 -18.38 3.26
C THR A 74 0.07 -19.83 2.86
N GLY A 75 -0.80 -20.40 2.02
CA GLY A 75 -0.75 -21.80 1.57
C GLY A 75 -1.31 -22.81 2.58
N ILE A 76 -1.81 -22.39 3.74
CA ILE A 76 -2.43 -23.27 4.75
C ILE A 76 -3.77 -22.65 5.19
N ALA A 77 -4.88 -23.18 4.72
CA ALA A 77 -6.23 -22.65 4.96
C ALA A 77 -6.54 -22.42 6.45
N LYS A 78 -6.18 -23.35 7.33
CA LYS A 78 -6.39 -23.21 8.78
C LYS A 78 -5.63 -22.00 9.36
N ARG A 79 -4.44 -21.72 8.85
CA ARG A 79 -3.67 -20.53 9.25
C ARG A 79 -4.30 -19.26 8.70
N ASP A 80 -4.75 -19.28 7.46
CA ASP A 80 -5.40 -18.13 6.82
C ASP A 80 -6.70 -17.77 7.57
N ASP A 81 -7.49 -18.77 7.98
CA ASP A 81 -8.68 -18.54 8.80
C ASP A 81 -8.35 -17.95 10.17
N HIS A 82 -7.29 -18.43 10.82
CA HIS A 82 -6.83 -17.89 12.11
C HIS A 82 -6.31 -16.44 11.94
N LEU A 83 -5.59 -16.13 10.86
CA LEU A 83 -5.15 -14.76 10.58
C LEU A 83 -6.33 -13.80 10.35
N LYS A 84 -7.45 -14.25 9.83
CA LYS A 84 -8.68 -13.45 9.67
C LYS A 84 -9.46 -13.25 10.96
N SER A 85 -9.20 -14.05 12.00
CA SER A 85 -9.93 -14.02 13.28
C SER A 85 -9.62 -12.77 14.11
N GLU A 86 -10.33 -12.61 15.25
CA GLU A 86 -10.16 -11.54 16.22
C GLU A 86 -8.74 -11.52 16.83
N ASP A 87 -8.08 -12.64 16.94
CA ASP A 87 -6.72 -12.74 17.49
C ASP A 87 -5.68 -12.02 16.62
N PHE A 88 -5.97 -11.84 15.32
CA PHE A 88 -5.08 -11.19 14.36
C PHE A 88 -5.75 -9.99 13.67
N PHE A 89 -6.08 -10.12 12.39
CA PHE A 89 -6.56 -8.97 11.62
C PHE A 89 -8.00 -8.57 11.90
N TRP A 90 -8.80 -9.47 12.47
CA TRP A 90 -10.23 -9.27 12.74
C TRP A 90 -11.00 -8.78 11.52
N ALA A 91 -10.94 -9.59 10.45
CA ALA A 91 -11.45 -9.21 9.13
C ALA A 91 -12.93 -8.78 9.13
N GLU A 92 -13.76 -9.35 10.02
CA GLU A 92 -15.17 -9.00 10.15
C GLU A 92 -15.34 -7.53 10.55
N LYS A 93 -14.52 -7.04 11.49
CA LYS A 93 -14.59 -5.67 11.99
C LYS A 93 -13.69 -4.71 11.21
N HIS A 94 -12.59 -5.19 10.70
CA HIS A 94 -11.55 -4.43 9.99
C HIS A 94 -11.24 -5.08 8.64
N PRO A 95 -12.17 -5.00 7.66
CA PRO A 95 -12.04 -5.73 6.41
C PRO A 95 -10.89 -5.27 5.52
N GLN A 96 -10.30 -4.11 5.80
CA GLN A 96 -9.26 -3.52 4.96
C GLN A 96 -8.02 -3.08 5.74
N ILE A 97 -6.87 -3.22 5.10
CA ILE A 97 -5.62 -2.54 5.48
C ILE A 97 -5.39 -1.42 4.48
N CYS A 98 -5.14 -0.19 4.98
CA CYS A 98 -5.02 0.98 4.13
C CYS A 98 -3.78 1.80 4.44
N PHE A 99 -3.08 2.29 3.40
CA PHE A 99 -2.05 3.31 3.51
C PHE A 99 -2.51 4.60 2.84
N ASN A 100 -2.38 5.72 3.56
CA ASN A 100 -2.68 7.06 3.08
C ASN A 100 -1.43 7.94 3.20
N GLY A 101 -0.73 8.14 2.08
CA GLY A 101 0.41 9.04 2.00
C GLY A 101 -0.03 10.50 2.14
N ASP A 102 0.72 11.26 2.94
CA ASP A 102 0.46 12.67 3.20
C ASP A 102 1.67 13.56 2.88
N LYS A 103 2.90 13.05 3.02
CA LYS A 103 4.13 13.77 2.68
C LYS A 103 4.93 12.99 1.65
N PHE A 104 5.35 13.69 0.61
CA PHE A 104 6.10 13.12 -0.50
C PHE A 104 7.42 13.86 -0.67
N LYS A 105 8.50 13.13 -0.91
CA LYS A 105 9.81 13.68 -1.22
C LYS A 105 10.43 12.87 -2.36
N TYR A 106 10.72 13.53 -3.48
CA TYR A 106 11.48 12.91 -4.56
C TYR A 106 12.98 13.00 -4.24
N LEU A 107 13.67 11.87 -4.38
CA LEU A 107 15.09 11.72 -4.01
C LEU A 107 16.02 11.62 -5.23
N GLY A 108 15.48 11.70 -6.45
CA GLY A 108 16.19 11.42 -7.69
C GLY A 108 16.16 9.93 -8.07
N ASP A 109 16.53 9.61 -9.31
CA ASP A 109 16.65 8.22 -9.81
C ASP A 109 15.41 7.35 -9.56
N ASN A 110 14.21 7.89 -9.81
CA ASN A 110 12.92 7.24 -9.56
C ASN A 110 12.64 6.90 -8.08
N ARG A 111 13.49 7.32 -7.15
CA ARG A 111 13.36 7.04 -5.72
C ARG A 111 12.54 8.12 -5.03
N TRP A 112 11.65 7.67 -4.16
CA TRP A 112 10.79 8.52 -3.36
C TRP A 112 10.83 8.12 -1.89
N GLN A 113 10.58 9.09 -1.03
CA GLN A 113 10.23 8.87 0.36
C GLN A 113 8.81 9.36 0.56
N VAL A 114 7.95 8.47 1.08
CA VAL A 114 6.55 8.80 1.35
C VAL A 114 6.26 8.54 2.81
N SER A 115 5.74 9.53 3.51
CA SER A 115 5.24 9.38 4.86
C SER A 115 3.72 9.44 4.84
N GLY A 116 3.08 8.71 5.75
CA GLY A 116 1.63 8.66 5.82
C GLY A 116 1.14 7.71 6.90
N TYR A 117 -0.17 7.51 6.94
CA TYR A 117 -0.82 6.67 7.92
C TYR A 117 -1.09 5.28 7.36
N LEU A 118 -0.50 4.26 7.98
CA LEU A 118 -0.85 2.86 7.78
C LEU A 118 -1.87 2.46 8.85
N ASN A 119 -3.01 1.97 8.40
CA ASN A 119 -4.10 1.50 9.25
C ASN A 119 -4.24 -0.01 9.09
N ILE A 120 -3.98 -0.75 10.18
CA ILE A 120 -4.15 -2.19 10.29
C ILE A 120 -5.00 -2.45 11.53
N ARG A 121 -6.02 -3.29 11.42
CA ARG A 121 -6.90 -3.65 12.56
C ARG A 121 -7.50 -2.42 13.28
N GLY A 122 -7.73 -1.32 12.55
CA GLY A 122 -8.22 -0.05 13.12
C GLY A 122 -7.16 0.80 13.79
N ILE A 123 -5.94 0.31 13.98
CA ILE A 123 -4.83 1.05 14.59
C ILE A 123 -4.07 1.80 13.50
N LYS A 124 -3.91 3.10 13.68
CA LYS A 124 -3.21 3.99 12.73
C LYS A 124 -1.83 4.36 13.26
N LYS A 125 -0.81 4.03 12.50
CA LYS A 125 0.58 4.46 12.77
C LYS A 125 1.08 5.34 11.62
N TYR A 126 1.80 6.38 11.97
CA TYR A 126 2.47 7.23 10.97
C TYR A 126 3.82 6.60 10.63
N ILE A 127 3.97 6.17 9.41
CA ILE A 127 5.19 5.51 8.93
C ILE A 127 5.82 6.29 7.78
N THR A 128 7.09 6.02 7.53
CA THR A 128 7.82 6.56 6.37
C THR A 128 8.44 5.39 5.63
N VAL A 129 8.15 5.29 4.34
CA VAL A 129 8.66 4.25 3.47
C VAL A 129 9.48 4.85 2.33
N ALA A 130 10.54 4.16 1.95
CA ALA A 130 11.27 4.42 0.72
C ALA A 130 10.69 3.54 -0.39
N LEU A 131 10.50 4.10 -1.57
CA LEU A 131 9.97 3.37 -2.71
C LEU A 131 10.65 3.78 -4.01
N VAL A 132 10.58 2.90 -4.99
CA VAL A 132 10.97 3.16 -6.39
C VAL A 132 9.68 3.24 -7.21
N TYR A 133 9.57 4.24 -8.07
CA TYR A 133 8.46 4.37 -9.01
C TYR A 133 9.01 4.60 -10.42
N LYS A 134 8.86 3.60 -11.27
CA LYS A 134 9.35 3.61 -12.64
C LYS A 134 8.38 2.83 -13.54
N ASP A 135 8.16 3.34 -14.76
CA ASP A 135 7.35 2.67 -15.79
C ASP A 135 5.94 2.26 -15.29
N ASP A 136 5.30 3.15 -14.51
CA ASP A 136 3.98 2.94 -13.88
C ASP A 136 3.94 1.82 -12.81
N ILE A 137 5.11 1.34 -12.37
CA ILE A 137 5.27 0.36 -11.30
C ILE A 137 5.88 1.03 -10.07
N LEU A 138 5.28 0.79 -8.91
CA LEU A 138 5.79 1.16 -7.60
C LEU A 138 6.22 -0.09 -6.85
N GLU A 139 7.46 -0.07 -6.38
CA GLU A 139 8.02 -1.10 -5.52
C GLU A 139 8.48 -0.51 -4.20
N CYS A 140 8.17 -1.20 -3.12
CA CYS A 140 8.52 -0.78 -1.76
C CYS A 140 8.78 -2.01 -0.89
N GLU A 141 9.81 -1.92 -0.05
CA GLU A 141 10.12 -2.93 0.95
C GLU A 141 10.35 -2.24 2.30
N PHE A 142 9.71 -2.73 3.33
CA PHE A 142 9.85 -2.21 4.69
C PHE A 142 9.49 -3.28 5.73
N LYS A 143 9.82 -3.00 6.99
CA LYS A 143 9.52 -3.86 8.12
C LYS A 143 8.55 -3.18 9.07
N LEU A 144 7.72 -3.96 9.73
CA LEU A 144 6.86 -3.51 10.81
C LEU A 144 6.88 -4.51 11.96
N ASN A 145 6.63 -4.03 13.17
CA ASN A 145 6.39 -4.88 14.32
C ASN A 145 4.88 -5.19 14.41
N ARG A 146 4.51 -6.48 14.44
CA ARG A 146 3.11 -6.92 14.49
C ARG A 146 2.39 -6.46 15.75
N PHE A 147 3.09 -6.31 16.86
CA PHE A 147 2.53 -5.85 18.12
C PHE A 147 2.13 -4.37 18.10
N ASP A 148 2.73 -3.57 17.21
CA ASP A 148 2.31 -2.18 16.97
C ASP A 148 0.87 -2.06 16.50
N TYR A 149 0.31 -3.16 15.97
CA TYR A 149 -1.06 -3.28 15.46
C TYR A 149 -1.87 -4.35 16.21
N GLU A 150 -1.38 -4.80 17.38
CA GLU A 150 -2.03 -5.81 18.22
C GLU A 150 -2.37 -7.12 17.47
N LEU A 151 -1.50 -7.56 16.55
CA LEU A 151 -1.70 -8.79 15.79
C LEU A 151 -1.10 -9.98 16.54
N GLY A 152 -1.95 -10.90 16.98
CA GLY A 152 -1.56 -12.14 17.67
C GLY A 152 -0.75 -11.86 18.94
N THR A 153 -1.24 -10.98 19.81
CA THR A 153 -0.53 -10.56 21.03
C THR A 153 -0.25 -11.72 21.98
N ASP A 154 -1.10 -12.74 21.97
CA ASP A 154 -0.95 -13.96 22.80
C ASP A 154 -0.06 -15.02 22.15
N ILE A 155 0.39 -14.80 20.92
CA ILE A 155 1.29 -15.72 20.21
C ILE A 155 2.74 -15.35 20.51
N SER A 156 3.50 -16.31 21.07
CA SER A 156 4.90 -16.10 21.42
C SER A 156 5.75 -15.70 20.22
N THR A 157 6.79 -14.89 20.45
CA THR A 157 7.74 -14.47 19.39
C THR A 157 8.55 -15.62 18.81
N PHE A 158 8.64 -16.74 19.54
CA PHE A 158 9.22 -17.98 19.03
C PHE A 158 8.29 -18.62 17.97
N THR A 159 6.97 -18.65 18.22
CA THR A 159 5.98 -19.24 17.29
C THR A 159 5.80 -18.37 16.05
N ALA A 160 5.67 -17.05 16.22
CA ALA A 160 5.63 -16.07 15.14
C ALA A 160 6.45 -14.87 15.55
N GLY A 161 7.48 -14.53 14.79
CA GLY A 161 8.35 -13.39 15.07
C GLY A 161 7.57 -12.09 15.25
N GLU A 162 8.19 -11.11 15.86
CA GLU A 162 7.57 -9.80 16.04
C GLU A 162 7.72 -8.89 14.81
N GLU A 163 8.82 -9.04 14.08
CA GLU A 163 9.11 -8.27 12.87
C GLU A 163 8.57 -8.99 11.63
N VAL A 164 7.82 -8.27 10.82
CA VAL A 164 7.25 -8.72 9.54
C VAL A 164 7.89 -7.91 8.44
N GLU A 165 8.51 -8.59 7.47
CA GLU A 165 9.01 -7.98 6.24
C GLU A 165 7.89 -7.89 5.21
N ILE A 166 7.70 -6.71 4.63
CA ILE A 166 6.62 -6.40 3.69
C ILE A 166 7.24 -5.99 2.35
N LYS A 167 6.80 -6.63 1.27
CA LYS A 167 7.19 -6.31 -0.12
C LYS A 167 5.93 -5.94 -0.89
N VAL A 168 5.89 -4.71 -1.38
CA VAL A 168 4.75 -4.15 -2.11
C VAL A 168 5.12 -3.99 -3.57
N HIS A 169 4.29 -4.52 -4.45
CA HIS A 169 4.31 -4.28 -5.88
C HIS A 169 2.97 -3.72 -6.32
N LEU A 170 2.95 -2.46 -6.78
CA LEU A 170 1.76 -1.81 -7.31
C LEU A 170 1.99 -1.46 -8.78
N GLU A 171 1.11 -1.93 -9.64
CA GLU A 171 1.07 -1.52 -11.04
C GLU A 171 -0.13 -0.59 -11.26
N LYS A 172 0.10 0.47 -12.00
CA LYS A 172 -0.93 1.41 -12.37
C LYS A 172 -1.72 0.84 -13.55
N LYS A 173 -3.05 0.90 -13.48
CA LYS A 173 -3.91 0.44 -14.55
C LYS A 173 -3.65 1.24 -15.84
N ALA A 174 -3.43 0.54 -16.93
CA ALA A 174 -3.32 1.17 -18.25
C ALA A 174 -4.59 2.01 -18.58
N ALA A 175 -4.37 3.15 -19.21
CA ALA A 175 -5.45 4.08 -19.58
C ALA A 175 -6.30 3.53 -20.73
#